data_a2b00de28f22fdba3fc2bdbec92246cd
#
_entry.id   a2b00de28f22fdba3fc2bdbec92246cd
#
_cell.length_a   1.000
_cell.length_b   1.000
_cell.length_c   1.000
_cell.angle_alpha   90.00
_cell.angle_beta   90.00
_cell.angle_gamma   90.00
#
_symmetry.space_group_name_H-M   'P 1'
#
loop_
_entity.id
_entity.type
_entity.pdbx_description
1 polymer ?
#
loop_
_entity_poly.entity_id
_entity_poly.type
_entity_poly.pdbx_seq_one_letter_code
_entity_poly.pdbx_strand_id
1 'polypeptide(L)'
;MVRGVYLRRSPSEKTTLEKALGRYLEEVTPTKKASTQKAEQTKAAALIRHLGKYSLAALSADVIAEYRDKRLKETVRTKYKEGSDVAVRTVSANTVRLELALLSNLFTVAIQEWRIGLPQNPVLNIRKPSPGEGRDRRLTPDEERKLFQAVNAYHNPMLGWIVRIAVETGMRSSEITSLRRHQVDLKKRVVKLLDTKNGESRTVPLTQAATQAFKEALENPIRPIDTNLIFFGEPGKDEKRKPYVFSKVWNGMKKRLGMADFRFHDLRHEAVSRLVESGQLTDQQVAAISGHKSMQTLKRYTHLRAKDLVKALDNIDQSRQGARPSA
;
A
#
# COMPACT_ATOMS: atom_id res chain seq x y z
N MET A 1 65.62 -4.33 -4.85
CA MET A 1 64.45 -4.79 -5.66
C MET A 1 63.26 -4.84 -4.76
N VAL A 2 62.33 -3.86 -4.91
CA VAL A 2 61.06 -3.88 -4.17
C VAL A 2 60.11 -4.82 -4.94
N ARG A 3 59.79 -5.97 -4.36
CA ARG A 3 58.79 -6.87 -4.88
C ARG A 3 57.44 -6.20 -4.75
N GLY A 4 56.86 -5.70 -5.83
CA GLY A 4 55.51 -5.19 -5.85
C GLY A 4 54.53 -6.33 -5.52
N VAL A 5 53.90 -6.24 -4.34
CA VAL A 5 52.82 -7.13 -3.93
C VAL A 5 51.64 -6.77 -4.81
N TYR A 6 51.32 -7.60 -5.78
CA TYR A 6 50.18 -7.47 -6.64
C TYR A 6 48.92 -7.88 -5.84
N LEU A 7 48.33 -6.94 -5.11
CA LEU A 7 47.09 -7.15 -4.40
C LEU A 7 45.98 -7.29 -5.46
N ARG A 8 45.55 -8.51 -5.74
CA ARG A 8 44.33 -8.78 -6.51
C ARG A 8 43.16 -8.23 -5.69
N ARG A 9 42.67 -7.02 -6.07
CA ARG A 9 41.46 -6.48 -5.49
C ARG A 9 40.32 -7.47 -5.70
N SER A 10 39.57 -7.77 -4.65
CA SER A 10 38.40 -8.65 -4.71
C SER A 10 37.32 -8.06 -5.61
N PRO A 11 36.42 -8.85 -6.19
CA PRO A 11 35.29 -8.31 -6.97
C PRO A 11 34.48 -7.25 -6.21
N SER A 12 34.33 -7.37 -4.90
CA SER A 12 33.64 -6.39 -4.04
C SER A 12 34.35 -5.05 -3.96
N GLU A 13 35.68 -5.01 -4.06
CA GLU A 13 36.46 -3.76 -4.09
C GLU A 13 36.39 -3.04 -5.44
N LYS A 14 36.18 -3.80 -6.53
CA LYS A 14 36.11 -3.26 -7.90
C LYS A 14 34.70 -2.83 -8.31
N THR A 15 33.66 -3.41 -7.68
CA THR A 15 32.27 -3.16 -8.03
C THR A 15 31.71 -2.00 -7.20
N THR A 16 31.39 -0.88 -7.85
CA THR A 16 30.74 0.24 -7.21
C THR A 16 29.24 -0.05 -6.97
N LEU A 17 28.63 0.65 -6.00
CA LEU A 17 27.18 0.55 -5.76
C LEU A 17 26.37 0.89 -7.01
N GLU A 18 26.76 1.89 -7.76
CA GLU A 18 26.08 2.28 -9.00
C GLU A 18 26.06 1.13 -10.01
N LYS A 19 27.20 0.47 -10.26
CA LYS A 19 27.29 -0.70 -11.14
C LYS A 19 26.46 -1.88 -10.61
N ALA A 20 26.51 -2.14 -9.31
CA ALA A 20 25.75 -3.20 -8.68
C ALA A 20 24.23 -2.94 -8.75
N LEU A 21 23.77 -1.71 -8.53
CA LEU A 21 22.37 -1.33 -8.68
C LEU A 21 21.91 -1.39 -10.13
N GLY A 22 22.76 -1.00 -11.09
CA GLY A 22 22.49 -1.15 -12.53
C GLY A 22 22.20 -2.62 -12.85
N ARG A 23 23.12 -3.52 -12.49
CA ARG A 23 22.95 -4.97 -12.66
C ARG A 23 21.68 -5.51 -11.97
N TYR A 24 21.39 -5.06 -10.76
CA TYR A 24 20.18 -5.47 -10.01
C TYR A 24 18.90 -5.02 -10.72
N LEU A 25 18.88 -3.81 -11.26
CA LEU A 25 17.76 -3.30 -12.03
C LEU A 25 17.54 -4.02 -13.37
N GLU A 26 18.59 -4.58 -13.95
CA GLU A 26 18.54 -5.36 -15.19
C GLU A 26 18.18 -6.83 -14.97
N GLU A 27 18.73 -7.49 -13.94
CA GLU A 27 18.57 -8.93 -13.73
C GLU A 27 17.43 -9.29 -12.76
N VAL A 28 17.29 -8.53 -11.67
CA VAL A 28 16.39 -8.88 -10.56
C VAL A 28 15.07 -8.13 -10.62
N THR A 29 15.13 -6.83 -10.90
CA THR A 29 13.92 -5.97 -10.89
C THR A 29 12.88 -6.38 -11.94
N PRO A 30 13.21 -6.82 -13.17
CA PRO A 30 12.22 -7.21 -14.19
C PRO A 30 11.32 -8.38 -13.78
N THR A 31 11.78 -9.26 -12.88
CA THR A 31 10.96 -10.37 -12.37
C THR A 31 9.79 -9.93 -11.48
N LYS A 32 9.74 -8.64 -11.11
CA LYS A 32 8.76 -8.09 -10.17
C LYS A 32 7.64 -7.34 -10.90
N LYS A 33 6.54 -7.08 -10.19
CA LYS A 33 5.41 -6.29 -10.74
C LYS A 33 5.88 -4.89 -11.18
N ALA A 34 5.33 -4.37 -12.28
CA ALA A 34 5.72 -3.08 -12.88
C ALA A 34 5.75 -1.91 -11.88
N SER A 35 4.82 -1.87 -10.92
CA SER A 35 4.81 -0.86 -9.86
C SER A 35 6.02 -0.97 -8.92
N THR A 36 6.50 -2.17 -8.65
CA THR A 36 7.71 -2.42 -7.84
C THR A 36 8.95 -2.01 -8.62
N GLN A 37 9.02 -2.35 -9.91
CA GLN A 37 10.13 -1.95 -10.80
C GLN A 37 10.32 -0.43 -10.76
N LYS A 38 9.25 0.34 -10.99
CA LYS A 38 9.29 1.81 -10.94
C LYS A 38 9.70 2.34 -9.56
N ALA A 39 9.22 1.72 -8.50
CA ALA A 39 9.57 2.11 -7.13
C ALA A 39 11.03 1.78 -6.80
N GLU A 40 11.58 0.68 -7.29
CA GLU A 40 13.00 0.33 -7.13
C GLU A 40 13.90 1.26 -7.90
N GLN A 41 13.57 1.62 -9.15
CA GLN A 41 14.31 2.62 -9.92
C GLN A 41 14.41 3.97 -9.19
N THR A 42 13.30 4.44 -8.60
CA THR A 42 13.29 5.70 -7.85
C THR A 42 14.19 5.64 -6.61
N LYS A 43 14.18 4.51 -5.88
CA LYS A 43 15.03 4.31 -4.69
C LYS A 43 16.50 4.13 -5.08
N ALA A 44 16.77 3.39 -6.16
CA ALA A 44 18.12 3.21 -6.68
C ALA A 44 18.75 4.56 -7.07
N ALA A 45 17.99 5.43 -7.73
CA ALA A 45 18.49 6.78 -8.06
C ALA A 45 18.88 7.59 -6.81
N ALA A 46 18.14 7.47 -5.70
CA ALA A 46 18.52 8.13 -4.44
C ALA A 46 19.80 7.52 -3.84
N LEU A 47 19.91 6.20 -3.83
CA LEU A 47 21.11 5.50 -3.34
C LEU A 47 22.34 5.82 -4.18
N ILE A 48 22.23 5.83 -5.51
CA ILE A 48 23.31 6.16 -6.43
C ILE A 48 23.80 7.60 -6.21
N ARG A 49 22.89 8.55 -6.03
CA ARG A 49 23.25 9.96 -5.79
C ARG A 49 24.13 10.12 -4.56
N HIS A 50 23.93 9.36 -3.50
CA HIS A 50 24.65 9.49 -2.24
C HIS A 50 25.82 8.52 -2.08
N LEU A 51 25.66 7.30 -2.57
CA LEU A 51 26.58 6.18 -2.30
C LEU A 51 27.15 5.54 -3.57
N GLY A 52 26.74 5.96 -4.76
CA GLY A 52 27.04 5.29 -6.03
C GLY A 52 28.52 5.06 -6.30
N LYS A 53 29.38 6.00 -5.87
CA LYS A 53 30.84 5.93 -6.07
C LYS A 53 31.58 4.98 -5.12
N TYR A 54 30.96 4.59 -4.00
CA TYR A 54 31.57 3.63 -3.07
C TYR A 54 31.62 2.24 -3.69
N SER A 55 32.72 1.52 -3.48
CA SER A 55 32.74 0.07 -3.76
C SER A 55 31.87 -0.66 -2.74
N LEU A 56 31.37 -1.85 -3.11
CA LEU A 56 30.53 -2.63 -2.19
C LEU A 56 31.30 -3.01 -0.92
N ALA A 57 32.60 -3.23 -1.02
CA ALA A 57 33.47 -3.49 0.14
C ALA A 57 33.64 -2.28 1.07
N ALA A 58 33.57 -1.06 0.52
CA ALA A 58 33.70 0.19 1.31
C ALA A 58 32.38 0.60 2.00
N LEU A 59 31.26 0.00 1.65
CA LEU A 59 29.96 0.27 2.28
C LEU A 59 29.84 -0.45 3.63
N SER A 60 30.55 0.04 4.63
CA SER A 60 30.43 -0.44 6.01
C SER A 60 29.09 -0.06 6.64
N ALA A 61 28.79 -0.65 7.80
CA ALA A 61 27.60 -0.28 8.59
C ALA A 61 27.60 1.20 8.96
N ASP A 62 28.76 1.78 9.26
CA ASP A 62 28.90 3.20 9.64
C ASP A 62 28.57 4.13 8.48
N VAL A 63 29.10 3.85 7.27
CA VAL A 63 28.80 4.62 6.06
C VAL A 63 27.30 4.59 5.72
N ILE A 64 26.65 3.44 5.91
CA ILE A 64 25.22 3.30 5.65
C ILE A 64 24.40 3.99 6.75
N ALA A 65 24.86 3.98 8.00
CA ALA A 65 24.23 4.73 9.09
C ALA A 65 24.33 6.24 8.87
N GLU A 66 25.47 6.73 8.40
CA GLU A 66 25.66 8.14 8.03
C GLU A 66 24.72 8.54 6.88
N TYR A 67 24.60 7.70 5.85
CA TYR A 67 23.61 7.89 4.77
C TYR A 67 22.20 8.01 5.33
N ARG A 68 21.78 7.09 6.21
CA ARG A 68 20.46 7.11 6.84
C ARG A 68 20.19 8.45 7.53
N ASP A 69 21.15 8.91 8.36
CA ASP A 69 20.98 10.10 9.18
C ASP A 69 20.98 11.38 8.33
N LYS A 70 21.84 11.45 7.32
CA LYS A 70 21.86 12.53 6.33
C LYS A 70 20.57 12.59 5.53
N ARG A 71 20.08 11.42 5.09
CA ARG A 71 18.88 11.31 4.26
C ARG A 71 17.60 11.71 5.02
N LEU A 72 17.53 11.42 6.32
CA LEU A 72 16.43 11.86 7.20
C LEU A 72 16.36 13.38 7.37
N LYS A 73 17.49 14.08 7.28
CA LYS A 73 17.58 15.54 7.36
C LYS A 73 17.38 16.22 6.01
N GLU A 74 17.46 15.48 4.92
CA GLU A 74 17.33 16.04 3.57
C GLU A 74 15.92 16.55 3.32
N THR A 75 15.83 17.75 2.77
CA THR A 75 14.57 18.39 2.44
C THR A 75 14.17 18.13 1.00
N VAL A 76 12.90 17.84 0.78
CA VAL A 76 12.31 17.69 -0.57
C VAL A 76 11.38 18.87 -0.83
N ARG A 77 11.67 19.59 -1.89
CA ARG A 77 10.76 20.63 -2.39
C ARG A 77 9.61 19.96 -3.13
N THR A 78 8.39 20.14 -2.63
CA THR A 78 7.20 19.74 -3.37
C THR A 78 6.94 20.80 -4.44
N LYS A 79 7.02 20.41 -5.73
CA LYS A 79 6.63 21.30 -6.83
C LYS A 79 5.13 21.55 -6.73
N TYR A 80 4.73 22.68 -6.23
CA TYR A 80 3.39 23.24 -6.42
C TYR A 80 3.39 24.12 -7.67
N LYS A 81 2.20 24.35 -8.26
CA LYS A 81 2.01 25.28 -9.36
C LYS A 81 2.55 26.67 -9.00
N GLU A 82 3.02 27.44 -9.99
CA GLU A 82 3.39 28.85 -9.89
C GLU A 82 2.42 29.61 -8.98
N GLY A 83 2.95 30.34 -7.97
CA GLY A 83 2.19 31.19 -7.06
C GLY A 83 1.77 30.56 -5.73
N SER A 84 2.16 29.35 -5.39
CA SER A 84 1.90 28.76 -4.05
C SER A 84 3.19 28.57 -3.24
N ASP A 85 3.12 28.82 -1.92
CA ASP A 85 4.24 28.58 -1.01
C ASP A 85 4.81 27.17 -1.16
N VAL A 86 6.12 27.10 -1.38
CA VAL A 86 6.84 25.84 -1.52
C VAL A 86 6.89 25.15 -0.15
N ALA A 87 6.02 24.20 0.08
CA ALA A 87 6.12 23.39 1.30
C ALA A 87 7.40 22.55 1.28
N VAL A 88 8.35 22.92 2.12
CA VAL A 88 9.58 22.17 2.35
C VAL A 88 9.28 21.10 3.39
N ARG A 89 9.46 19.83 3.03
CA ARG A 89 9.32 18.72 3.98
C ARG A 89 10.59 17.88 4.00
N THR A 90 10.91 17.31 5.13
CA THR A 90 11.98 16.32 5.23
C THR A 90 11.58 14.99 4.59
N VAL A 91 12.58 14.21 4.17
CA VAL A 91 12.36 12.85 3.69
C VAL A 91 11.79 11.99 4.82
N SER A 92 10.69 11.29 4.56
CA SER A 92 10.04 10.50 5.61
C SER A 92 10.89 9.30 6.03
N ALA A 93 10.82 8.93 7.32
CA ALA A 93 11.45 7.75 7.88
C ALA A 93 11.13 6.48 7.07
N ASN A 94 9.88 6.34 6.60
CA ASN A 94 9.49 5.21 5.76
C ASN A 94 10.17 5.21 4.39
N THR A 95 10.42 6.37 3.78
CA THR A 95 11.16 6.46 2.51
C THR A 95 12.59 5.93 2.69
N VAL A 96 13.29 6.42 3.72
CA VAL A 96 14.66 5.95 4.03
C VAL A 96 14.68 4.46 4.37
N ARG A 97 13.70 3.98 5.12
CA ARG A 97 13.54 2.55 5.42
C ARG A 97 13.40 1.69 4.16
N LEU A 98 12.65 2.15 3.16
CA LEU A 98 12.47 1.46 1.89
C LEU A 98 13.71 1.53 0.98
N GLU A 99 14.47 2.63 1.04
CA GLU A 99 15.78 2.75 0.37
C GLU A 99 16.77 1.74 0.97
N LEU A 100 16.86 1.67 2.30
CA LEU A 100 17.67 0.68 3.01
C LEU A 100 17.24 -0.77 2.75
N ALA A 101 15.94 -1.02 2.56
CA ALA A 101 15.44 -2.35 2.19
C ALA A 101 15.90 -2.77 0.80
N LEU A 102 15.90 -1.86 -0.18
CA LEU A 102 16.45 -2.13 -1.52
C LEU A 102 17.95 -2.41 -1.44
N LEU A 103 18.70 -1.60 -0.70
CA LEU A 103 20.14 -1.79 -0.49
C LEU A 103 20.44 -3.13 0.18
N SER A 104 19.65 -3.51 1.19
CA SER A 104 19.78 -4.82 1.85
C SER A 104 19.52 -5.99 0.90
N ASN A 105 18.49 -5.89 0.04
CA ASN A 105 18.21 -6.91 -0.96
C ASN A 105 19.34 -7.02 -1.99
N LEU A 106 19.89 -5.90 -2.44
CA LEU A 106 21.05 -5.88 -3.31
C LEU A 106 22.24 -6.64 -2.70
N PHE A 107 22.59 -6.33 -1.44
CA PHE A 107 23.69 -7.04 -0.77
C PHE A 107 23.43 -8.54 -0.62
N THR A 108 22.18 -8.92 -0.34
CA THR A 108 21.80 -10.34 -0.25
C THR A 108 22.01 -11.05 -1.59
N VAL A 109 21.55 -10.47 -2.69
CA VAL A 109 21.76 -11.01 -4.05
C VAL A 109 23.25 -11.03 -4.41
N ALA A 110 23.99 -9.94 -4.12
CA ALA A 110 25.41 -9.85 -4.39
C ALA A 110 26.24 -10.93 -3.68
N ILE A 111 25.84 -11.29 -2.46
CA ILE A 111 26.50 -12.34 -1.67
C ILE A 111 26.09 -13.73 -2.16
N GLN A 112 24.80 -13.99 -2.29
CA GLN A 112 24.26 -15.32 -2.52
C GLN A 112 24.34 -15.75 -3.98
N GLU A 113 23.98 -14.85 -4.92
CA GLU A 113 23.87 -15.19 -6.33
C GLU A 113 25.12 -14.76 -7.13
N TRP A 114 25.61 -13.54 -6.92
CA TRP A 114 26.75 -13.02 -7.65
C TRP A 114 28.11 -13.41 -7.07
N ARG A 115 28.14 -13.93 -5.84
CA ARG A 115 29.35 -14.38 -5.13
C ARG A 115 30.48 -13.34 -5.14
N ILE A 116 30.14 -12.08 -4.88
CA ILE A 116 31.09 -10.96 -4.99
C ILE A 116 32.16 -10.95 -3.88
N GLY A 117 32.15 -11.90 -2.95
CA GLY A 117 33.17 -12.01 -1.90
C GLY A 117 32.98 -11.01 -0.77
N LEU A 118 31.76 -10.72 -0.39
CA LEU A 118 31.39 -9.93 0.80
C LEU A 118 31.12 -10.89 1.98
N PRO A 119 31.64 -10.61 3.18
CA PRO A 119 31.47 -11.51 4.32
C PRO A 119 30.04 -11.49 4.88
N GLN A 120 29.36 -10.35 4.81
CA GLN A 120 28.00 -10.18 5.33
C GLN A 120 27.31 -8.96 4.71
N ASN A 121 25.99 -8.88 4.92
CA ASN A 121 25.18 -7.74 4.52
C ASN A 121 25.27 -6.62 5.57
N PRO A 122 25.96 -5.49 5.28
CA PRO A 122 26.20 -4.45 6.28
C PRO A 122 24.93 -3.72 6.72
N VAL A 123 23.86 -3.76 5.91
CA VAL A 123 22.56 -3.13 6.23
C VAL A 123 21.85 -3.83 7.40
N LEU A 124 22.20 -5.08 7.70
CA LEU A 124 21.63 -5.80 8.83
C LEU A 124 22.17 -5.30 10.18
N ASN A 125 23.34 -4.69 10.18
CA ASN A 125 24.02 -4.22 11.38
C ASN A 125 23.69 -2.76 11.75
N ILE A 126 22.72 -2.13 11.07
CA ILE A 126 22.27 -0.78 11.38
C ILE A 126 20.85 -0.75 11.90
N ARG A 127 20.56 0.19 12.80
CA ARG A 127 19.20 0.47 13.23
C ARG A 127 18.43 1.14 12.09
N LYS A 128 17.33 0.52 11.63
CA LYS A 128 16.45 1.09 10.63
C LYS A 128 15.51 2.14 11.27
N PRO A 129 15.15 3.22 10.55
CA PRO A 129 14.18 4.19 11.05
C PRO A 129 12.84 3.51 11.38
N SER A 130 12.14 4.01 12.43
CA SER A 130 10.78 3.54 12.72
C SER A 130 9.85 3.81 11.54
N PRO A 131 8.93 2.89 11.21
CA PRO A 131 7.96 3.12 10.14
C PRO A 131 6.95 4.24 10.47
N GLY A 132 6.95 4.75 11.70
CA GLY A 132 5.92 5.64 12.22
C GLY A 132 4.65 4.88 12.61
N GLU A 133 3.74 5.57 13.27
CA GLU A 133 2.45 5.03 13.62
C GLU A 133 1.58 4.84 12.37
N GLY A 134 0.76 3.80 12.41
CA GLY A 134 -0.22 3.55 11.36
C GLY A 134 -1.28 4.65 11.36
N ARG A 135 -1.85 4.91 10.19
CA ARG A 135 -2.91 5.89 10.04
C ARG A 135 -4.25 5.28 10.46
N ASP A 136 -4.99 5.98 11.32
CA ASP A 136 -6.29 5.56 11.88
C ASP A 136 -7.44 6.53 11.54
N ARG A 137 -7.24 7.41 10.56
CA ARG A 137 -8.21 8.42 10.11
C ARG A 137 -9.51 7.78 9.63
N ARG A 138 -10.60 8.12 10.27
CA ARG A 138 -11.97 7.67 9.97
C ARG A 138 -12.84 8.83 9.46
N LEU A 139 -13.96 8.52 8.84
CA LEU A 139 -14.98 9.50 8.48
C LEU A 139 -15.86 9.84 9.68
N THR A 140 -16.10 11.12 9.92
CA THR A 140 -17.22 11.52 10.75
C THR A 140 -18.54 11.38 9.96
N PRO A 141 -19.70 11.26 10.63
CA PRO A 141 -20.99 11.18 9.92
C PRO A 141 -21.25 12.39 9.00
N ASP A 142 -20.80 13.57 9.39
CA ASP A 142 -20.93 14.79 8.58
C ASP A 142 -20.01 14.76 7.35
N GLU A 143 -18.77 14.33 7.51
CA GLU A 143 -17.84 14.17 6.39
C GLU A 143 -18.33 13.11 5.40
N GLU A 144 -18.88 12.01 5.89
CA GLU A 144 -19.45 10.96 5.05
C GLU A 144 -20.62 11.49 4.22
N ARG A 145 -21.54 12.20 4.86
CA ARG A 145 -22.68 12.83 4.18
C ARG A 145 -22.22 13.79 3.09
N LYS A 146 -21.31 14.71 3.41
CA LYS A 146 -20.74 15.67 2.45
C LYS A 146 -20.00 14.97 1.31
N LEU A 147 -19.24 13.92 1.62
CA LEU A 147 -18.52 13.15 0.61
C LEU A 147 -19.48 12.49 -0.37
N PHE A 148 -20.51 11.78 0.12
CA PHE A 148 -21.49 11.14 -0.76
C PHE A 148 -22.32 12.14 -1.57
N GLN A 149 -22.70 13.28 -1.01
CA GLN A 149 -23.34 14.34 -1.78
C GLN A 149 -22.44 14.84 -2.92
N ALA A 150 -21.15 15.07 -2.65
CA ALA A 150 -20.21 15.58 -3.64
C ALA A 150 -19.90 14.55 -4.75
N VAL A 151 -19.73 13.27 -4.42
CA VAL A 151 -19.44 12.23 -5.44
C VAL A 151 -20.68 11.91 -6.28
N ASN A 152 -21.88 11.96 -5.72
CA ASN A 152 -23.12 11.74 -6.45
C ASN A 152 -23.47 12.92 -7.38
N ALA A 153 -23.12 14.15 -7.00
CA ALA A 153 -23.28 15.33 -7.83
C ALA A 153 -22.19 15.46 -8.92
N TYR A 154 -21.17 14.62 -8.90
CA TYR A 154 -20.10 14.69 -9.88
C TYR A 154 -20.56 14.11 -11.23
N HIS A 155 -20.28 14.83 -12.34
CA HIS A 155 -20.77 14.48 -13.67
C HIS A 155 -20.41 13.05 -14.13
N ASN A 156 -19.28 12.49 -13.66
CA ASN A 156 -18.91 11.11 -13.95
C ASN A 156 -19.33 10.20 -12.79
N PRO A 157 -20.38 9.37 -12.94
CA PRO A 157 -20.94 8.57 -11.85
C PRO A 157 -19.98 7.48 -11.33
N MET A 158 -18.98 7.10 -12.12
CA MET A 158 -18.01 6.07 -11.72
C MET A 158 -17.33 6.40 -10.40
N LEU A 159 -17.06 7.69 -10.09
CA LEU A 159 -16.46 8.06 -8.83
C LEU A 159 -17.37 7.74 -7.65
N GLY A 160 -18.66 8.02 -7.76
CA GLY A 160 -19.66 7.73 -6.73
C GLY A 160 -19.74 6.22 -6.44
N TRP A 161 -19.83 5.41 -7.48
CA TRP A 161 -19.85 3.94 -7.36
C TRP A 161 -18.57 3.40 -6.73
N ILE A 162 -17.39 3.87 -7.18
CA ILE A 162 -16.09 3.46 -6.62
C ILE A 162 -15.99 3.79 -5.13
N VAL A 163 -16.42 4.98 -4.72
CA VAL A 163 -16.42 5.39 -3.30
C VAL A 163 -17.38 4.54 -2.48
N ARG A 164 -18.60 4.29 -2.97
CA ARG A 164 -19.59 3.42 -2.32
C ARG A 164 -19.03 2.02 -2.12
N ILE A 165 -18.53 1.41 -3.19
CA ILE A 165 -17.94 0.08 -3.13
C ILE A 165 -16.76 0.03 -2.16
N ALA A 166 -15.91 1.05 -2.12
CA ALA A 166 -14.76 1.09 -1.23
C ALA A 166 -15.17 1.09 0.26
N VAL A 167 -16.18 1.90 0.63
CA VAL A 167 -16.69 1.98 2.00
C VAL A 167 -17.42 0.71 2.44
N GLU A 168 -18.13 0.08 1.50
CA GLU A 168 -18.95 -1.10 1.80
C GLU A 168 -18.14 -2.41 1.86
N THR A 169 -17.05 -2.51 1.10
CA THR A 169 -16.31 -3.77 0.90
C THR A 169 -14.90 -3.77 1.49
N GLY A 170 -14.34 -2.59 1.75
CA GLY A 170 -12.95 -2.46 2.15
C GLY A 170 -11.95 -2.88 1.06
N MET A 171 -12.36 -3.03 -0.21
CA MET A 171 -11.46 -3.35 -1.32
C MET A 171 -10.45 -2.22 -1.56
N ARG A 172 -9.27 -2.58 -2.08
CA ARG A 172 -8.26 -1.58 -2.48
C ARG A 172 -8.71 -0.84 -3.74
N SER A 173 -8.35 0.43 -3.87
CA SER A 173 -8.71 1.23 -5.07
C SER A 173 -8.33 0.53 -6.38
N SER A 174 -7.13 -0.04 -6.45
CA SER A 174 -6.68 -0.78 -7.64
C SER A 174 -7.48 -2.06 -7.89
N GLU A 175 -7.95 -2.75 -6.85
CA GLU A 175 -8.81 -3.91 -6.97
C GLU A 175 -10.17 -3.50 -7.57
N ILE A 176 -10.77 -2.41 -7.08
CA ILE A 176 -12.05 -1.89 -7.58
C ILE A 176 -11.91 -1.44 -9.03
N THR A 177 -10.92 -0.58 -9.33
CA THR A 177 -10.81 0.03 -10.66
C THR A 177 -10.41 -0.96 -11.76
N SER A 178 -9.71 -2.06 -11.41
CA SER A 178 -9.32 -3.09 -12.37
C SER A 178 -10.36 -4.20 -12.57
N LEU A 179 -11.50 -4.14 -11.89
CA LEU A 179 -12.55 -5.15 -12.01
C LEU A 179 -13.10 -5.27 -13.42
N ARG A 180 -13.30 -6.51 -13.82
CA ARG A 180 -13.95 -6.89 -15.07
C ARG A 180 -15.36 -7.44 -14.82
N ARG A 181 -16.25 -7.35 -15.80
CA ARG A 181 -17.66 -7.76 -15.68
C ARG A 181 -17.83 -9.18 -15.14
N HIS A 182 -17.09 -10.15 -15.66
CA HIS A 182 -17.19 -11.57 -15.30
C HIS A 182 -16.77 -11.87 -13.85
N GLN A 183 -16.12 -10.91 -13.16
CA GLN A 183 -15.69 -11.07 -11.76
C GLN A 183 -16.81 -10.75 -10.75
N VAL A 184 -17.90 -10.12 -11.19
CA VAL A 184 -19.02 -9.70 -10.34
C VAL A 184 -20.22 -10.59 -10.57
N ASP A 185 -20.65 -11.28 -9.53
CA ASP A 185 -21.89 -12.08 -9.53
C ASP A 185 -22.92 -11.37 -8.64
N LEU A 186 -23.84 -10.63 -9.27
CA LEU A 186 -24.89 -9.89 -8.57
C LEU A 186 -25.90 -10.80 -7.89
N LYS A 187 -26.18 -12.00 -8.47
CA LYS A 187 -27.13 -12.95 -7.91
C LYS A 187 -26.61 -13.56 -6.60
N LYS A 188 -25.33 -13.95 -6.59
CA LYS A 188 -24.65 -14.46 -5.40
C LYS A 188 -24.13 -13.36 -4.49
N ARG A 189 -24.20 -12.11 -4.92
CA ARG A 189 -23.68 -10.92 -4.23
C ARG A 189 -22.22 -11.10 -3.82
N VAL A 190 -21.37 -11.44 -4.79
CA VAL A 190 -19.93 -11.62 -4.57
C VAL A 190 -19.09 -11.05 -5.72
N VAL A 191 -17.87 -10.64 -5.39
CA VAL A 191 -16.82 -10.29 -6.34
C VAL A 191 -15.67 -11.28 -6.19
N LYS A 192 -15.23 -11.87 -7.31
CA LYS A 192 -14.04 -12.74 -7.36
C LYS A 192 -12.82 -11.94 -7.78
N LEU A 193 -11.86 -11.77 -6.88
CA LEU A 193 -10.57 -11.13 -7.15
C LEU A 193 -9.55 -12.22 -7.49
N LEU A 194 -9.19 -12.32 -8.76
CA LEU A 194 -8.32 -13.40 -9.28
C LEU A 194 -6.83 -13.09 -9.10
N ASP A 195 -6.43 -11.81 -9.19
CA ASP A 195 -5.03 -11.36 -9.02
C ASP A 195 -5.00 -10.18 -8.06
N THR A 196 -4.71 -10.46 -6.79
CA THR A 196 -4.55 -9.42 -5.79
C THR A 196 -3.09 -8.93 -5.72
N LYS A 197 -2.85 -7.79 -5.10
CA LYS A 197 -1.49 -7.28 -4.81
C LYS A 197 -0.59 -8.35 -4.16
N ASN A 198 -1.20 -9.30 -3.46
CA ASN A 198 -0.51 -10.34 -2.70
C ASN A 198 -0.46 -11.69 -3.41
N GLY A 199 -0.96 -11.82 -4.65
CA GLY A 199 -0.90 -13.02 -5.47
C GLY A 199 -1.93 -14.11 -5.14
N GLU A 200 -2.86 -13.88 -4.20
CA GLU A 200 -3.92 -14.84 -3.85
C GLU A 200 -5.27 -14.36 -4.37
N SER A 201 -6.06 -15.30 -4.87
CA SER A 201 -7.47 -15.04 -5.20
C SER A 201 -8.31 -14.97 -3.91
N ARG A 202 -9.32 -14.12 -3.91
CA ARG A 202 -10.33 -14.10 -2.84
C ARG A 202 -11.69 -13.70 -3.36
N THR A 203 -12.71 -14.13 -2.63
CA THR A 203 -14.10 -13.73 -2.87
C THR A 203 -14.51 -12.70 -1.83
N VAL A 204 -15.03 -11.56 -2.28
CA VAL A 204 -15.53 -10.48 -1.42
C VAL A 204 -17.04 -10.48 -1.46
N PRO A 205 -17.73 -10.70 -0.33
CA PRO A 205 -19.19 -10.57 -0.25
C PRO A 205 -19.61 -9.10 -0.37
N LEU A 206 -20.80 -8.87 -0.92
CA LEU A 206 -21.34 -7.54 -1.18
C LEU A 206 -22.51 -7.23 -0.24
N THR A 207 -22.48 -6.07 0.38
CA THR A 207 -23.67 -5.47 1.00
C THR A 207 -24.73 -5.16 -0.06
N GLN A 208 -25.96 -4.88 0.34
CA GLN A 208 -27.00 -4.44 -0.60
C GLN A 208 -26.57 -3.15 -1.32
N ALA A 209 -25.98 -2.19 -0.59
CA ALA A 209 -25.51 -0.93 -1.14
C ALA A 209 -24.38 -1.13 -2.17
N ALA A 210 -23.42 -2.01 -1.90
CA ALA A 210 -22.37 -2.36 -2.85
C ALA A 210 -22.93 -3.07 -4.08
N THR A 211 -23.90 -3.98 -3.89
CA THR A 211 -24.58 -4.69 -4.99
C THR A 211 -25.31 -3.71 -5.90
N GLN A 212 -26.01 -2.72 -5.34
CA GLN A 212 -26.69 -1.69 -6.10
C GLN A 212 -25.71 -0.82 -6.89
N ALA A 213 -24.61 -0.40 -6.28
CA ALA A 213 -23.56 0.37 -6.96
C ALA A 213 -22.93 -0.41 -8.13
N PHE A 214 -22.71 -1.71 -7.97
CA PHE A 214 -22.25 -2.56 -9.08
C PHE A 214 -23.30 -2.74 -10.17
N LYS A 215 -24.58 -2.89 -9.81
CA LYS A 215 -25.68 -2.98 -10.77
C LYS A 215 -25.73 -1.72 -11.64
N GLU A 216 -25.78 -0.54 -11.04
CA GLU A 216 -25.76 0.75 -11.73
C GLU A 216 -24.54 0.90 -12.64
N ALA A 217 -23.34 0.52 -12.15
CA ALA A 217 -22.11 0.59 -12.95
C ALA A 217 -22.13 -0.39 -14.15
N LEU A 218 -22.75 -1.55 -14.02
CA LEU A 218 -22.86 -2.54 -15.09
C LEU A 218 -23.95 -2.19 -16.12
N GLU A 219 -25.01 -1.53 -15.70
CA GLU A 219 -26.14 -1.06 -16.52
C GLU A 219 -25.92 0.34 -17.09
N ASN A 220 -24.77 0.98 -16.84
CA ASN A 220 -24.47 2.32 -17.32
C ASN A 220 -24.57 2.41 -18.86
N PRO A 221 -25.51 3.21 -19.42
CA PRO A 221 -25.76 3.27 -20.85
C PRO A 221 -24.61 3.85 -21.67
N ILE A 222 -23.74 4.64 -21.04
CA ILE A 222 -22.57 5.28 -21.69
C ILE A 222 -21.38 4.31 -21.77
N ARG A 223 -21.59 3.05 -21.41
CA ARG A 223 -20.53 2.05 -21.36
C ARG A 223 -20.02 1.68 -22.76
N PRO A 224 -18.70 1.80 -23.05
CA PRO A 224 -18.13 1.39 -24.31
C PRO A 224 -18.14 -0.14 -24.47
N ILE A 225 -18.23 -0.59 -25.72
CA ILE A 225 -18.27 -2.02 -26.08
C ILE A 225 -16.84 -2.62 -26.09
N ASP A 226 -15.82 -1.78 -26.25
CA ASP A 226 -14.41 -2.15 -26.45
C ASP A 226 -13.68 -2.59 -25.17
N THR A 227 -14.37 -2.67 -24.02
CA THR A 227 -13.75 -3.05 -22.75
C THR A 227 -14.64 -3.90 -21.85
N ASN A 228 -13.99 -4.83 -21.14
CA ASN A 228 -14.61 -5.60 -20.06
C ASN A 228 -14.40 -4.95 -18.67
N LEU A 229 -13.70 -3.81 -18.57
CA LEU A 229 -13.55 -3.08 -17.30
C LEU A 229 -14.90 -2.54 -16.85
N ILE A 230 -15.22 -2.61 -15.57
CA ILE A 230 -16.40 -1.96 -15.00
C ILE A 230 -16.15 -0.46 -14.89
N PHE A 231 -14.98 -0.07 -14.41
CA PHE A 231 -14.55 1.31 -14.27
C PHE A 231 -13.41 1.60 -15.26
N PHE A 232 -13.74 2.28 -16.32
CA PHE A 232 -12.86 2.48 -17.48
C PHE A 232 -12.48 3.95 -17.67
N GLY A 233 -11.27 4.17 -18.11
CA GLY A 233 -10.76 5.47 -18.59
C GLY A 233 -10.82 5.57 -20.11
N GLU A 234 -10.32 6.68 -20.63
CA GLU A 234 -10.15 6.87 -22.07
C GLU A 234 -9.08 5.92 -22.63
N PRO A 235 -9.18 5.58 -23.94
CA PRO A 235 -8.17 4.78 -24.60
C PRO A 235 -6.78 5.41 -24.50
N GLY A 236 -5.76 4.58 -24.29
CA GLY A 236 -4.38 5.01 -24.36
C GLY A 236 -3.88 5.13 -25.80
N LYS A 237 -2.60 5.40 -26.00
CA LYS A 237 -1.95 5.41 -27.31
C LYS A 237 -1.99 4.04 -28.01
N ASP A 238 -2.21 2.99 -27.25
CA ASP A 238 -2.37 1.59 -27.66
C ASP A 238 -3.85 1.23 -27.96
N GLU A 239 -4.71 2.23 -28.06
CA GLU A 239 -6.16 2.12 -28.27
C GLU A 239 -6.89 1.27 -27.21
N LYS A 240 -6.18 0.82 -26.17
CA LYS A 240 -6.75 0.03 -25.07
C LYS A 240 -7.18 0.92 -23.92
N ARG A 241 -8.38 0.66 -23.39
CA ARG A 241 -8.84 1.36 -22.20
C ARG A 241 -8.14 0.84 -20.96
N LYS A 242 -7.68 1.79 -20.14
CA LYS A 242 -7.08 1.52 -18.84
C LYS A 242 -8.11 1.72 -17.73
N PRO A 243 -7.88 1.19 -16.53
CA PRO A 243 -8.72 1.48 -15.38
C PRO A 243 -8.91 2.97 -15.16
N TYR A 244 -10.09 3.37 -14.69
CA TYR A 244 -10.40 4.77 -14.40
C TYR A 244 -9.44 5.39 -13.39
N VAL A 245 -8.82 6.50 -13.75
CA VAL A 245 -7.88 7.24 -12.91
C VAL A 245 -8.58 8.48 -12.35
N PHE A 246 -8.95 8.44 -11.10
CA PHE A 246 -9.70 9.51 -10.42
C PHE A 246 -8.87 10.34 -9.42
N SER A 247 -7.58 10.08 -9.26
CA SER A 247 -6.74 10.71 -8.23
C SER A 247 -6.77 12.23 -8.24
N LYS A 248 -6.78 12.86 -9.43
CA LYS A 248 -6.85 14.33 -9.57
C LYS A 248 -8.19 14.86 -9.08
N VAL A 249 -9.28 14.23 -9.51
CA VAL A 249 -10.65 14.58 -9.12
C VAL A 249 -10.86 14.41 -7.63
N TRP A 250 -10.46 13.25 -7.09
CA TRP A 250 -10.50 12.95 -5.66
C TRP A 250 -9.77 14.01 -4.82
N ASN A 251 -8.53 14.35 -5.20
CA ASN A 251 -7.75 15.36 -4.47
C ASN A 251 -8.36 16.76 -4.55
N GLY A 252 -8.95 17.14 -5.65
CA GLY A 252 -9.69 18.41 -5.78
C GLY A 252 -10.96 18.41 -4.93
N MET A 253 -11.73 17.33 -4.95
CA MET A 253 -12.99 17.19 -4.20
C MET A 253 -12.75 17.23 -2.70
N LYS A 254 -11.88 16.38 -2.14
CA LYS A 254 -11.59 16.38 -0.70
C LYS A 254 -11.06 17.73 -0.19
N LYS A 255 -10.29 18.46 -1.01
CA LYS A 255 -9.81 19.79 -0.65
C LYS A 255 -10.98 20.77 -0.54
N ARG A 256 -11.94 20.74 -1.48
CA ARG A 256 -13.16 21.59 -1.42
C ARG A 256 -14.04 21.25 -0.21
N LEU A 257 -14.06 19.99 0.23
CA LEU A 257 -14.82 19.53 1.39
C LEU A 257 -14.12 19.81 2.73
N GLY A 258 -12.95 20.44 2.75
CA GLY A 258 -12.17 20.64 3.96
C GLY A 258 -11.47 19.38 4.51
N MET A 259 -11.44 18.29 3.72
CA MET A 259 -10.90 16.98 4.10
C MET A 259 -9.51 16.75 3.46
N ALA A 260 -8.65 17.77 3.44
CA ALA A 260 -7.37 17.73 2.71
C ALA A 260 -6.43 16.58 3.15
N ASP A 261 -6.50 16.19 4.42
CA ASP A 261 -5.76 15.08 5.00
C ASP A 261 -6.32 13.71 4.62
N PHE A 262 -7.60 13.59 4.26
CA PHE A 262 -8.27 12.32 3.97
C PHE A 262 -7.76 11.69 2.68
N ARG A 263 -7.45 10.40 2.72
CA ARG A 263 -6.95 9.61 1.58
C ARG A 263 -8.01 8.62 1.13
N PHE A 264 -8.03 8.26 -0.15
CA PHE A 264 -8.95 7.23 -0.63
C PHE A 264 -8.78 5.88 0.11
N HIS A 265 -7.57 5.56 0.55
CA HIS A 265 -7.30 4.33 1.30
C HIS A 265 -7.93 4.35 2.71
N ASP A 266 -8.23 5.53 3.25
CA ASP A 266 -8.89 5.66 4.56
C ASP A 266 -10.34 5.14 4.50
N LEU A 267 -10.98 5.10 3.31
CA LEU A 267 -12.27 4.42 3.11
C LEU A 267 -12.21 2.93 3.42
N ARG A 268 -11.09 2.29 3.10
CA ARG A 268 -10.87 0.89 3.48
C ARG A 268 -10.69 0.73 4.99
N HIS A 269 -10.00 1.68 5.65
CA HIS A 269 -9.90 1.69 7.10
C HIS A 269 -11.29 1.83 7.72
N GLU A 270 -12.11 2.73 7.18
CA GLU A 270 -13.51 2.90 7.60
C GLU A 270 -14.33 1.61 7.45
N ALA A 271 -14.28 0.98 6.28
CA ALA A 271 -14.99 -0.28 6.02
C ALA A 271 -14.58 -1.39 7.03
N VAL A 272 -13.28 -1.58 7.23
CA VAL A 272 -12.77 -2.60 8.17
C VAL A 272 -13.16 -2.27 9.61
N SER A 273 -13.11 -1.00 10.01
CA SER A 273 -13.56 -0.59 11.33
C SER A 273 -15.03 -0.92 11.55
N ARG A 274 -15.91 -0.62 10.58
CA ARG A 274 -17.35 -0.94 10.65
C ARG A 274 -17.62 -2.43 10.77
N LEU A 275 -16.87 -3.25 10.00
CA LEU A 275 -16.99 -4.71 10.09
C LEU A 275 -16.60 -5.22 11.49
N VAL A 276 -15.54 -4.66 12.08
CA VAL A 276 -15.12 -5.03 13.45
C VAL A 276 -16.11 -4.52 14.49
N GLU A 277 -16.56 -3.28 14.39
CA GLU A 277 -17.52 -2.64 15.30
C GLU A 277 -18.90 -3.29 15.29
N SER A 278 -19.27 -3.95 14.19
CA SER A 278 -20.54 -4.67 14.10
C SER A 278 -20.65 -5.82 15.11
N GLY A 279 -19.52 -6.36 15.57
CA GLY A 279 -19.50 -7.52 16.46
C GLY A 279 -20.01 -8.83 15.85
N GLN A 280 -20.48 -8.78 14.58
CA GLN A 280 -21.14 -9.93 13.90
C GLN A 280 -20.13 -10.88 13.23
N LEU A 281 -18.89 -10.46 13.05
CA LEU A 281 -17.87 -11.19 12.32
C LEU A 281 -16.67 -11.47 13.21
N THR A 282 -16.09 -12.65 13.08
CA THR A 282 -14.79 -12.95 13.70
C THR A 282 -13.66 -12.18 12.98
N ASP A 283 -12.52 -12.01 13.64
CA ASP A 283 -11.35 -11.37 13.03
C ASP A 283 -10.87 -12.11 11.78
N GLN A 284 -10.99 -13.42 11.73
CA GLN A 284 -10.67 -14.23 10.56
C GLN A 284 -11.61 -13.93 9.39
N GLN A 285 -12.92 -13.77 9.66
CA GLN A 285 -13.89 -13.38 8.63
C GLN A 285 -13.64 -11.96 8.13
N VAL A 286 -13.33 -11.02 9.01
CA VAL A 286 -12.94 -9.66 8.62
C VAL A 286 -11.66 -9.68 7.77
N ALA A 287 -10.66 -10.51 8.15
CA ALA A 287 -9.44 -10.70 7.38
C ALA A 287 -9.72 -11.26 5.98
N ALA A 288 -10.60 -12.27 5.88
CA ALA A 288 -10.98 -12.87 4.60
C ALA A 288 -11.69 -11.86 3.68
N ILE A 289 -12.65 -11.10 4.19
CA ILE A 289 -13.38 -10.06 3.43
C ILE A 289 -12.40 -8.98 2.95
N SER A 290 -11.64 -8.41 3.87
CA SER A 290 -10.75 -7.30 3.59
C SER A 290 -9.45 -7.72 2.86
N GLY A 291 -9.06 -9.00 2.93
CA GLY A 291 -7.82 -9.51 2.34
C GLY A 291 -6.56 -9.08 3.11
N HIS A 292 -6.63 -9.08 4.44
CA HIS A 292 -5.45 -8.94 5.29
C HIS A 292 -4.82 -10.31 5.51
N LYS A 293 -3.56 -10.48 5.10
CA LYS A 293 -2.79 -11.73 5.30
C LYS A 293 -2.30 -11.90 6.73
N SER A 294 -2.05 -10.81 7.41
CA SER A 294 -1.49 -10.81 8.75
C SER A 294 -2.51 -10.30 9.76
N MET A 295 -2.80 -11.10 10.77
CA MET A 295 -3.64 -10.70 11.92
C MET A 295 -3.02 -9.52 12.67
N GLN A 296 -1.69 -9.36 12.61
CA GLN A 296 -1.00 -8.19 13.16
C GLN A 296 -1.51 -6.87 12.56
N THR A 297 -1.91 -6.88 11.28
CA THR A 297 -2.48 -5.70 10.63
C THR A 297 -3.89 -5.38 11.14
N LEU A 298 -4.65 -6.41 11.56
CA LEU A 298 -5.98 -6.23 12.15
C LEU A 298 -5.95 -5.83 13.62
N LYS A 299 -4.85 -6.07 14.34
CA LYS A 299 -4.73 -5.67 15.76
C LYS A 299 -5.05 -4.21 16.01
N ARG A 300 -4.81 -3.32 15.03
CA ARG A 300 -5.18 -1.91 15.12
C ARG A 300 -6.67 -1.63 15.30
N TYR A 301 -7.52 -2.61 14.98
CA TYR A 301 -8.98 -2.49 15.09
C TYR A 301 -9.55 -3.21 16.32
N THR A 302 -8.75 -4.02 17.04
CA THR A 302 -9.25 -4.84 18.17
C THR A 302 -9.77 -4.00 19.33
N HIS A 303 -9.24 -2.78 19.53
CA HIS A 303 -9.73 -1.87 20.56
C HIS A 303 -11.19 -1.44 20.34
N LEU A 304 -11.70 -1.52 19.10
CA LEU A 304 -13.08 -1.18 18.76
C LEU A 304 -14.10 -2.19 19.34
N ARG A 305 -13.63 -3.37 19.76
CA ARG A 305 -14.44 -4.43 20.36
C ARG A 305 -14.49 -4.41 21.89
N ALA A 306 -13.88 -3.42 22.55
CA ALA A 306 -13.81 -3.39 24.01
C ALA A 306 -15.18 -3.52 24.65
N LYS A 307 -16.24 -2.88 24.10
CA LYS A 307 -17.62 -2.99 24.58
C LYS A 307 -18.21 -4.41 24.44
N ASP A 308 -17.85 -5.12 23.37
CA ASP A 308 -18.33 -6.49 23.13
C ASP A 308 -17.62 -7.46 24.06
N LEU A 309 -16.36 -7.21 24.41
CA LEU A 309 -15.62 -7.99 25.39
C LEU A 309 -16.26 -7.86 26.80
N VAL A 310 -16.70 -6.67 27.19
CA VAL A 310 -17.43 -6.48 28.45
C VAL A 310 -18.71 -7.33 28.47
N LYS A 311 -19.54 -7.23 27.42
CA LYS A 311 -20.76 -8.05 27.31
C LYS A 311 -20.47 -9.56 27.36
N ALA A 312 -19.39 -10.00 26.70
CA ALA A 312 -19.00 -11.40 26.74
C ALA A 312 -18.57 -11.85 28.13
N LEU A 313 -17.86 -11.01 28.89
CA LEU A 313 -17.51 -11.28 30.29
C LEU A 313 -18.74 -11.31 31.17
N ASP A 314 -19.68 -10.40 31.02
CA ASP A 314 -20.95 -10.41 31.77
C ASP A 314 -21.74 -11.70 31.53
N ASN A 315 -21.80 -12.17 30.27
CA ASN A 315 -22.47 -13.45 29.95
C ASN A 315 -21.77 -14.66 30.59
N ILE A 316 -20.42 -14.65 30.66
CA ILE A 316 -19.65 -15.70 31.32
C ILE A 316 -19.97 -15.70 32.83
N ASP A 317 -20.03 -14.54 33.46
CA ASP A 317 -20.32 -14.45 34.91
C ASP A 317 -21.75 -14.86 35.22
N GLN A 318 -22.74 -14.52 34.39
CA GLN A 318 -24.12 -14.99 34.54
C GLN A 318 -24.22 -16.52 34.41
N SER A 319 -23.52 -17.12 33.46
CA SER A 319 -23.51 -18.59 33.31
C SER A 319 -22.83 -19.30 34.49
N ARG A 320 -21.83 -18.69 35.11
CA ARG A 320 -21.18 -19.22 36.32
C ARG A 320 -22.07 -19.10 37.58
N GLN A 321 -22.89 -18.05 37.68
CA GLN A 321 -23.82 -17.86 38.78
C GLN A 321 -25.02 -18.83 38.70
N GLY A 322 -25.52 -19.10 37.48
CA GLY A 322 -26.59 -20.09 37.26
C GLY A 322 -26.18 -21.54 37.42
N ALA A 323 -24.88 -21.85 37.44
CA ALA A 323 -24.33 -23.19 37.60
C ALA A 323 -23.95 -23.53 39.05
N ARG A 324 -24.17 -22.64 40.04
CA ARG A 324 -23.98 -22.98 41.45
C ARG A 324 -25.17 -23.79 41.93
N PRO A 325 -25.02 -25.06 42.36
CA PRO A 325 -26.10 -25.81 42.97
C PRO A 325 -26.52 -25.08 44.25
N SER A 326 -27.82 -24.90 44.41
CA SER A 326 -28.43 -24.46 45.68
C SER A 326 -27.97 -25.42 46.76
N ALA A 327 -27.26 -24.90 47.75
CA ALA A 327 -26.78 -25.62 48.93
C ALA A 327 -27.96 -26.05 49.83
#